data_78bb372e7ae13960697ad3fed6f3a49e
#
_entry.id   78bb372e7ae13960697ad3fed6f3a49e
#
_cell.length_a   1.000
_cell.length_b   1.000
_cell.length_c   1.000
_cell.angle_alpha   90.00
_cell.angle_beta   90.00
_cell.angle_gamma   90.00
#
_symmetry.space_group_name_H-M   'P 1'
#
loop_
_entity.id
_entity.type
_entity.pdbx_description
1 polymer ?
#
loop_
_entity_poly.entity_id
_entity_poly.type
_entity_poly.pdbx_seq_one_letter_code
_entity_poly.pdbx_strand_id
1 'polypeptide(L)' 'MNCLYCKKELIISDTQEYEIDDTYDFITYLHCAECKTDVEVYKKNK' A
#
# COMPACT_ATOMS: atom_id res chain seq x y z
N MET A 1 0.75 -2.95 -8.71
CA MET A 1 -0.68 -3.18 -8.38
C MET A 1 -1.55 -2.19 -9.13
N ASN A 2 -2.66 -2.65 -9.63
CA ASN A 2 -3.57 -1.81 -10.39
C ASN A 2 -4.82 -1.46 -9.58
N CYS A 3 -5.36 -0.29 -9.84
CA CYS A 3 -6.59 0.15 -9.20
C CYS A 3 -7.74 -0.76 -9.59
N LEU A 4 -8.59 -1.11 -8.61
CA LEU A 4 -9.73 -1.99 -8.85
C LEU A 4 -10.90 -1.26 -9.55
N TYR A 5 -10.88 0.05 -9.54
CA TYR A 5 -11.96 0.83 -10.11
C TYR A 5 -11.69 1.26 -11.54
N CYS A 6 -10.57 1.90 -11.79
CA CYS A 6 -10.24 2.40 -13.13
C CYS A 6 -9.19 1.56 -13.83
N LYS A 7 -8.64 0.57 -13.15
CA LYS A 7 -7.63 -0.36 -13.66
C LYS A 7 -6.35 0.32 -14.13
N LYS A 8 -6.10 1.51 -13.63
CA LYS A 8 -4.84 2.19 -13.88
C LYS A 8 -3.83 1.75 -12.85
N GLU A 9 -2.57 1.91 -13.17
CA GLU A 9 -1.50 1.55 -12.25
C GLU A 9 -1.47 2.47 -11.04
N LEU A 10 -1.36 1.87 -9.86
CA LEU A 10 -1.28 2.62 -8.63
C LEU A 10 0.15 3.12 -8.40
N ILE A 11 0.25 4.29 -7.81
CA ILE A 11 1.54 4.91 -7.50
C ILE A 11 1.80 4.74 -6.01
N ILE A 12 3.02 4.32 -5.67
CA ILE A 12 3.40 4.20 -4.26
C ILE A 12 3.57 5.59 -3.68
N SER A 13 2.75 5.89 -2.67
CA SER A 13 2.78 7.19 -2.02
C SER A 13 3.76 7.18 -0.85
N ASP A 14 3.74 6.13 -0.03
CA ASP A 14 4.59 6.06 1.14
C ASP A 14 4.73 4.61 1.58
N THR A 15 5.76 4.34 2.37
CA THR A 15 5.95 3.02 2.97
C THR A 15 6.39 3.24 4.41
N GLN A 16 5.71 2.59 5.34
CA GLN A 16 6.05 2.68 6.75
C GLN A 16 6.38 1.32 7.32
N GLU A 17 7.32 1.31 8.24
CA GLU A 17 7.64 0.12 9.00
C GLU A 17 6.79 0.09 10.25
N TYR A 18 6.29 -1.08 10.58
CA TYR A 18 5.40 -1.26 11.70
C TYR A 18 5.85 -2.49 12.47
N GLU A 19 6.10 -2.32 13.77
CA GLU A 19 6.62 -3.41 14.60
C GLU A 19 5.57 -3.82 15.62
N ILE A 20 5.22 -5.10 15.61
CA ILE A 20 4.32 -5.70 16.59
C ILE A 20 4.94 -7.01 17.06
N ASP A 21 5.12 -7.15 18.37
CA ASP A 21 5.57 -8.40 19.00
C ASP A 21 6.74 -9.05 18.28
N ASP A 22 7.85 -8.33 18.13
CA ASP A 22 9.06 -8.81 17.49
C ASP A 22 8.90 -9.18 16.01
N THR A 23 7.78 -8.80 15.42
CA THR A 23 7.53 -9.03 14.01
C THR A 23 7.46 -7.70 13.29
N TYR A 24 8.19 -7.58 12.19
CA TYR A 24 8.18 -6.36 11.39
C TYR A 24 7.18 -6.50 10.27
N ASP A 25 6.25 -5.58 10.23
CA ASP A 25 5.32 -5.48 9.12
C ASP A 25 5.61 -4.19 8.36
N PHE A 26 5.27 -4.20 7.10
CA PHE A 26 5.37 -3.01 6.26
C PHE A 26 4.00 -2.63 5.75
N ILE A 27 3.71 -1.35 5.78
CA ILE A 27 2.48 -0.83 5.22
C ILE A 27 2.85 0.04 4.04
N THR A 28 2.39 -0.34 2.86
CA THR A 28 2.64 0.44 1.65
C THR A 28 1.36 1.16 1.27
N TYR A 29 1.46 2.46 1.15
CA TYR A 29 0.33 3.30 0.75
C TYR A 29 0.41 3.59 -0.73
N LEU A 30 -0.65 3.25 -1.43
CA LEU A 30 -0.75 3.43 -2.87
C LEU A 30 -1.87 4.41 -3.17
N HIS A 31 -1.72 5.14 -4.25
CA HIS A 31 -2.69 6.15 -4.63
C HIS A 31 -2.97 6.07 -6.12
N CYS A 32 -4.24 6.17 -6.47
CA CYS A 32 -4.67 6.24 -7.86
C CYS A 32 -4.97 7.68 -8.22
N ALA A 33 -4.22 8.24 -9.14
CA ALA A 33 -4.41 9.63 -9.54
C ALA A 33 -5.69 9.86 -10.35
N GLU A 34 -6.17 8.80 -11.01
CA GLU A 34 -7.35 8.92 -11.85
C GLU A 34 -8.63 9.02 -11.04
N CYS A 35 -8.83 8.09 -10.12
CA CYS A 35 -10.06 8.05 -9.34
C CYS A 35 -9.85 8.45 -7.88
N LYS A 36 -8.64 8.87 -7.53
CA LYS A 36 -8.29 9.35 -6.20
C LYS A 36 -8.59 8.33 -5.10
N THR A 37 -8.35 7.07 -5.41
CA THR A 37 -8.54 5.99 -4.45
C THR A 37 -7.22 5.68 -3.75
N ASP A 38 -7.28 5.52 -2.44
CA ASP A 38 -6.11 5.16 -1.65
C ASP A 38 -6.19 3.69 -1.28
N VAL A 39 -5.06 2.99 -1.40
CA VAL A 39 -4.98 1.58 -1.08
C VAL A 39 -3.84 1.36 -0.10
N GLU A 40 -4.08 0.53 0.89
CA GLU A 40 -3.06 0.15 1.86
C GLU A 40 -2.75 -1.34 1.69
N VAL A 41 -1.47 -1.66 1.58
CA VAL A 41 -1.03 -3.03 1.46
C VAL A 41 -0.16 -3.38 2.66
N TYR A 42 -0.56 -4.39 3.39
CA TYR A 42 0.17 -4.87 4.56
C TYR A 42 1.03 -6.06 4.18
N LYS A 43 2.30 -5.97 4.50
CA LYS A 43 3.24 -7.02 4.16
C LYS A 43 4.04 -7.39 5.38
N LYS A 44 4.10 -8.69 5.66
CA LYS A 44 4.87 -9.20 6.78
C LYS A 44 6.28 -9.52 6.34
N ASN A 45 7.22 -9.21 7.20
CA ASN A 45 8.61 -9.51 6.95
C ASN A 45 8.96 -10.97 7.27
N LYS A 46 8.07 -11.66 7.92
CA LYS A 46 8.30 -13.05 8.32
C LYS A 46 7.33 -13.97 7.65
#